data_7eb0302a86fdd2abdfe3f8dfa4b90557
#
_entry.id   7eb0302a86fdd2abdfe3f8dfa4b90557
#
_cell.length_a   1.000
_cell.length_b   1.000
_cell.length_c   1.000
_cell.angle_alpha   90.00
_cell.angle_beta   90.00
_cell.angle_gamma   90.00
#
_symmetry.space_group_name_H-M   'P 1'
#
loop_
_entity.id
_entity.type
_entity.pdbx_description
1 polymer ?
#
loop_
_entity_poly.entity_id
_entity_poly.type
_entity_poly.pdbx_seq_one_letter_code
_entity_poly.pdbx_strand_id
1 'polypeptide(L)'
;EDVNKWWTGLTPEQRQQLIARHPPELGNLNGVPASARDAVNQQVMNDDLNRVRDVANRNHVSEDDVLKDPGRFGLTQTDATRFYNARRTSEGLAHQRGSTLDPTKERPVMLWAYQPEADGGQGRAAICLGNPDTANNTTVIVPGTGSSVHDGWLADGHDDAIHVYDQAALADPSRSTAVMMWMGYDAPDSFTDPRIANPTLARQGGDLLAADVNGLAATHLGSSHVTVMGHSYGSTTVADACAGSGMKVNDVVLIGCPGTDLAHSAADFHVNGGQVYVGAASTDPVARLGMGGPGAAQWLNTELGNPLGPVAGLGTDPSAEGFGATRFRAEVAGETGWSFHDHSKYYDMGSESLRAMTDIASGHSERLASDGLLAAERHQPTFSTPDHVDLPFGIEVPVPHVDIPIPGTPAYSDPESNRPGETVTNDHDYK
;
A
#
# COMPACT_ATOMS: atom_id res chain seq x y z
N GLU A 1 19.93 -12.02 2.29
CA GLU A 1 21.21 -12.06 3.02
C GLU A 1 22.38 -12.46 2.13
N ASP A 2 22.26 -13.53 1.35
CA ASP A 2 23.36 -14.03 0.52
C ASP A 2 23.78 -13.02 -0.56
N VAL A 3 22.83 -12.33 -1.17
CA VAL A 3 23.11 -11.25 -2.13
C VAL A 3 23.85 -10.10 -1.44
N ASN A 4 23.43 -9.71 -0.24
CA ASN A 4 24.10 -8.67 0.51
C ASN A 4 25.53 -9.07 0.89
N LYS A 5 25.76 -10.31 1.30
CA LYS A 5 27.10 -10.85 1.56
C LYS A 5 27.98 -10.80 0.31
N TRP A 6 27.43 -11.21 -0.83
CA TRP A 6 28.14 -11.10 -2.12
C TRP A 6 28.51 -9.64 -2.42
N TRP A 7 27.54 -8.71 -2.32
CA TRP A 7 27.77 -7.31 -2.61
C TRP A 7 28.83 -6.67 -1.69
N THR A 8 28.73 -6.92 -0.40
CA THR A 8 29.69 -6.39 0.58
C THR A 8 31.07 -7.00 0.46
N GLY A 9 31.18 -8.20 -0.11
CA GLY A 9 32.46 -8.84 -0.43
C GLY A 9 33.17 -8.28 -1.65
N LEU A 10 32.50 -7.46 -2.48
CA LEU A 10 33.12 -6.80 -3.61
C LEU A 10 33.98 -5.61 -3.16
N THR A 11 35.05 -5.34 -3.93
CA THR A 11 35.81 -4.10 -3.72
C THR A 11 35.02 -2.88 -4.17
N PRO A 12 35.33 -1.66 -3.68
CA PRO A 12 34.69 -0.44 -4.16
C PRO A 12 34.79 -0.27 -5.68
N GLU A 13 35.91 -0.64 -6.28
CA GLU A 13 36.13 -0.59 -7.72
C GLU A 13 35.22 -1.57 -8.48
N GLN A 14 35.06 -2.79 -7.96
CA GLN A 14 34.17 -3.79 -8.55
C GLN A 14 32.71 -3.32 -8.50
N ARG A 15 32.27 -2.74 -7.38
CA ARG A 15 30.92 -2.18 -7.24
C ARG A 15 30.70 -1.05 -8.23
N GLN A 16 31.64 -0.11 -8.36
CA GLN A 16 31.54 0.99 -9.31
C GLN A 16 31.50 0.51 -10.76
N GLN A 17 32.26 -0.52 -11.11
CA GLN A 17 32.23 -1.11 -12.44
C GLN A 17 30.88 -1.75 -12.75
N LEU A 18 30.27 -2.45 -11.79
CA LEU A 18 28.95 -3.02 -11.95
C LEU A 18 27.88 -1.93 -12.11
N ILE A 19 27.94 -0.89 -11.31
CA ILE A 19 27.03 0.25 -11.42
C ILE A 19 27.20 0.94 -12.78
N ALA A 20 28.41 1.15 -13.25
CA ALA A 20 28.67 1.77 -14.54
C ALA A 20 28.12 0.95 -15.73
N ARG A 21 28.22 -0.37 -15.65
CA ARG A 21 27.59 -1.28 -16.63
C ARG A 21 26.08 -1.31 -16.53
N HIS A 22 25.52 -0.93 -15.39
CA HIS A 22 24.11 -0.86 -15.04
C HIS A 22 23.26 -2.00 -15.60
N PRO A 23 23.55 -3.27 -15.28
CA PRO A 23 22.67 -4.37 -15.64
C PRO A 23 21.33 -4.19 -14.93
N PRO A 24 20.19 -4.25 -15.65
CA PRO A 24 18.88 -3.99 -15.08
C PRO A 24 18.55 -4.86 -13.86
N GLU A 25 19.04 -6.09 -13.84
CA GLU A 25 18.84 -7.05 -12.75
C GLU A 25 19.42 -6.54 -11.43
N LEU A 26 20.55 -5.83 -11.46
CA LEU A 26 21.21 -5.32 -10.27
C LEU A 26 20.34 -4.27 -9.55
N GLY A 27 19.66 -3.42 -10.31
CA GLY A 27 18.78 -2.37 -9.79
C GLY A 27 17.51 -2.92 -9.12
N ASN A 28 17.17 -4.18 -9.40
CA ASN A 28 15.97 -4.84 -8.86
C ASN A 28 16.32 -6.03 -7.95
N LEU A 29 17.57 -6.18 -7.59
CA LEU A 29 18.06 -7.33 -6.82
C LEU A 29 17.99 -7.02 -5.32
N ASN A 30 17.14 -7.74 -4.59
CA ASN A 30 17.05 -7.63 -3.15
C ASN A 30 18.36 -8.05 -2.47
N GLY A 31 18.85 -7.21 -1.56
CA GLY A 31 20.16 -7.36 -0.92
C GLY A 31 21.23 -6.40 -1.45
N VAL A 32 20.96 -5.71 -2.56
CA VAL A 32 21.81 -4.61 -3.04
C VAL A 32 21.34 -3.31 -2.38
N PRO A 33 22.25 -2.48 -1.83
CA PRO A 33 21.88 -1.24 -1.16
C PRO A 33 21.09 -0.25 -2.05
N ALA A 34 20.21 0.51 -1.43
CA ALA A 34 19.31 1.44 -2.13
C ALA A 34 20.07 2.45 -3.00
N SER A 35 21.20 2.97 -2.54
CA SER A 35 22.03 3.91 -3.33
C SER A 35 22.61 3.30 -4.60
N ALA A 36 23.01 2.04 -4.55
CA ALA A 36 23.51 1.33 -5.72
C ALA A 36 22.35 0.98 -6.69
N ARG A 37 21.22 0.54 -6.16
CA ARG A 37 20.01 0.30 -6.97
C ARG A 37 19.57 1.56 -7.69
N ASP A 38 19.52 2.69 -6.99
CA ASP A 38 19.17 3.99 -7.55
C ASP A 38 20.10 4.36 -8.71
N ALA A 39 21.42 4.28 -8.49
CA ALA A 39 22.41 4.60 -9.52
C ALA A 39 22.21 3.76 -10.79
N VAL A 40 21.98 2.46 -10.66
CA VAL A 40 21.71 1.56 -11.78
C VAL A 40 20.38 1.89 -12.44
N ASN A 41 19.31 2.00 -11.68
CA ASN A 41 17.97 2.22 -12.19
C ASN A 41 17.81 3.57 -12.90
N GLN A 42 18.46 4.62 -12.41
CA GLN A 42 18.50 5.92 -13.09
C GLN A 42 19.18 5.82 -14.46
N GLN A 43 20.26 5.08 -14.57
CA GLN A 43 20.96 4.89 -15.85
C GLN A 43 20.10 4.06 -16.82
N VAL A 44 19.49 2.97 -16.36
CA VAL A 44 18.60 2.14 -17.20
C VAL A 44 17.40 2.97 -17.68
N MET A 45 16.78 3.76 -16.79
CA MET A 45 15.69 4.66 -17.16
C MET A 45 16.14 5.70 -18.18
N ASN A 46 17.30 6.32 -17.99
CA ASN A 46 17.84 7.29 -18.93
C ASN A 46 18.16 6.68 -20.30
N ASP A 47 18.65 5.45 -20.34
CA ASP A 47 18.85 4.73 -21.61
C ASP A 47 17.52 4.53 -22.35
N ASP A 48 16.45 4.18 -21.64
CA ASP A 48 15.11 4.06 -22.21
C ASP A 48 14.58 5.38 -22.77
N LEU A 49 14.82 6.48 -22.05
CA LEU A 49 14.44 7.82 -22.50
C LEU A 49 15.26 8.25 -23.73
N ASN A 50 16.58 8.08 -23.68
CA ASN A 50 17.47 8.54 -24.72
C ASN A 50 17.31 7.77 -26.02
N ARG A 51 16.97 6.50 -25.98
CA ARG A 51 16.74 5.68 -27.19
C ARG A 51 15.69 6.30 -28.11
N VAL A 52 14.62 6.83 -27.55
CA VAL A 52 13.55 7.49 -28.33
C VAL A 52 13.92 8.96 -28.63
N ARG A 53 14.45 9.68 -27.65
CA ARG A 53 14.85 11.10 -27.81
C ARG A 53 15.89 11.29 -28.90
N ASP A 54 16.89 10.44 -28.96
CA ASP A 54 17.95 10.53 -29.96
C ASP A 54 17.42 10.29 -31.37
N VAL A 55 16.49 9.32 -31.49
CA VAL A 55 15.83 9.04 -32.80
C VAL A 55 14.93 10.21 -33.19
N ALA A 56 14.15 10.76 -32.27
CA ALA A 56 13.31 11.92 -32.54
C ALA A 56 14.13 13.13 -33.01
N ASN A 57 15.23 13.42 -32.29
CA ASN A 57 16.14 14.51 -32.63
C ASN A 57 16.79 14.33 -34.02
N ARG A 58 17.28 13.14 -34.31
CA ARG A 58 17.90 12.85 -35.63
C ARG A 58 16.93 12.98 -36.82
N ASN A 59 15.65 12.71 -36.57
CA ASN A 59 14.60 12.77 -37.60
C ASN A 59 13.83 14.08 -37.59
N HIS A 60 14.17 15.03 -36.67
CA HIS A 60 13.48 16.31 -36.52
C HIS A 60 11.96 16.17 -36.31
N VAL A 61 11.57 15.18 -35.52
CA VAL A 61 10.17 14.90 -35.16
C VAL A 61 10.03 14.94 -33.64
N SER A 62 8.78 14.97 -33.14
CA SER A 62 8.49 14.87 -31.73
C SER A 62 8.67 13.43 -31.22
N GLU A 63 8.86 13.30 -29.92
CA GLU A 63 8.87 11.98 -29.24
C GLU A 63 7.53 11.26 -29.47
N ASP A 64 6.41 11.97 -29.42
CA ASP A 64 5.08 11.40 -29.65
C ASP A 64 4.93 10.86 -31.10
N ASP A 65 5.53 11.50 -32.08
CA ASP A 65 5.54 10.99 -33.45
C ASP A 65 6.29 9.67 -33.56
N VAL A 66 7.38 9.52 -32.83
CA VAL A 66 8.13 8.24 -32.76
C VAL A 66 7.29 7.17 -32.09
N LEU A 67 6.58 7.50 -31.02
CA LEU A 67 5.75 6.54 -30.28
C LEU A 67 4.52 6.05 -31.07
N LYS A 68 4.01 6.85 -32.00
CA LYS A 68 2.88 6.46 -32.87
C LYS A 68 3.24 5.34 -33.84
N ASP A 69 4.46 5.34 -34.33
CA ASP A 69 4.96 4.33 -35.26
C ASP A 69 6.45 4.07 -35.04
N PRO A 70 6.80 3.35 -33.94
CA PRO A 70 8.21 3.12 -33.59
C PRO A 70 8.98 2.39 -34.70
N GLY A 71 8.33 1.46 -35.39
CA GLY A 71 8.96 0.67 -36.46
C GLY A 71 9.47 1.50 -37.61
N ARG A 72 8.83 2.62 -37.92
CA ARG A 72 9.26 3.58 -38.95
C ARG A 72 10.65 4.18 -38.63
N PHE A 73 10.97 4.28 -37.35
CA PHE A 73 12.21 4.86 -36.86
C PHE A 73 13.24 3.81 -36.42
N GLY A 74 13.01 2.54 -36.75
CA GLY A 74 13.90 1.45 -36.39
C GLY A 74 13.81 0.99 -34.94
N LEU A 75 12.72 1.35 -34.23
CA LEU A 75 12.45 0.96 -32.85
C LEU A 75 11.35 -0.12 -32.79
N THR A 76 11.29 -0.83 -31.67
CA THR A 76 10.25 -1.83 -31.40
C THR A 76 9.11 -1.23 -30.55
N GLN A 77 8.00 -1.95 -30.48
CA GLN A 77 6.92 -1.59 -29.55
C GLN A 77 7.40 -1.66 -28.08
N THR A 78 8.30 -2.58 -27.78
CA THR A 78 8.96 -2.66 -26.46
C THR A 78 9.74 -1.39 -26.14
N ASP A 79 10.50 -0.85 -27.09
CA ASP A 79 11.20 0.43 -26.92
C ASP A 79 10.24 1.57 -26.60
N ALA A 80 9.08 1.61 -27.24
CA ALA A 80 8.04 2.60 -26.99
C ALA A 80 7.42 2.45 -25.59
N THR A 81 7.12 1.23 -25.17
CA THR A 81 6.59 0.92 -23.84
C THR A 81 7.59 1.32 -22.75
N ARG A 82 8.86 0.96 -22.91
CA ARG A 82 9.92 1.32 -21.99
C ARG A 82 10.09 2.84 -21.87
N PHE A 83 10.08 3.54 -22.98
CA PHE A 83 10.14 5.00 -23.00
C PHE A 83 8.96 5.63 -22.27
N TYR A 84 7.75 5.20 -22.53
CA TYR A 84 6.55 5.73 -21.88
C TYR A 84 6.62 5.59 -20.36
N ASN A 85 6.95 4.39 -19.89
CA ASN A 85 7.07 4.13 -18.46
C ASN A 85 8.31 4.79 -17.83
N ALA A 86 9.38 4.96 -18.57
CA ALA A 86 10.52 5.76 -18.14
C ALA A 86 10.15 7.23 -17.94
N ARG A 87 9.38 7.80 -18.85
CA ARG A 87 8.86 9.16 -18.74
C ARG A 87 7.96 9.31 -17.51
N ARG A 88 7.03 8.38 -17.29
CA ARG A 88 6.18 8.35 -16.10
C ARG A 88 6.99 8.24 -14.81
N THR A 89 8.01 7.41 -14.79
CA THR A 89 8.90 7.23 -13.63
C THR A 89 9.72 8.50 -13.37
N SER A 90 10.25 9.13 -14.41
CA SER A 90 10.98 10.39 -14.32
C SER A 90 10.10 11.54 -13.79
N GLU A 91 8.86 11.63 -14.26
CA GLU A 91 7.86 12.55 -13.73
C GLU A 91 7.61 12.30 -12.24
N GLY A 92 7.49 11.03 -11.86
CA GLY A 92 7.34 10.61 -10.46
C GLY A 92 8.51 11.05 -9.58
N LEU A 93 9.73 10.80 -10.01
CA LEU A 93 10.93 11.23 -9.28
C LEU A 93 10.98 12.75 -9.09
N ALA A 94 10.69 13.52 -10.13
CA ALA A 94 10.65 14.96 -10.07
C ALA A 94 9.56 15.47 -9.11
N HIS A 95 8.37 14.89 -9.19
CA HIS A 95 7.24 15.26 -8.33
C HIS A 95 7.54 14.99 -6.85
N GLN A 96 8.03 13.80 -6.54
CA GLN A 96 8.35 13.42 -5.16
C GLN A 96 9.53 14.24 -4.59
N ARG A 97 10.51 14.59 -5.41
CA ARG A 97 11.60 15.48 -5.01
C ARG A 97 11.09 16.86 -4.61
N GLY A 98 10.16 17.41 -5.37
CA GLY A 98 9.58 18.73 -5.13
C GLY A 98 10.23 19.85 -5.92
N SER A 99 10.07 21.08 -5.47
CA SER A 99 10.41 22.30 -6.21
C SER A 99 11.92 22.45 -6.46
N THR A 100 12.30 22.67 -7.70
CA THR A 100 13.66 23.07 -8.11
C THR A 100 13.96 24.55 -7.91
N LEU A 101 12.96 25.36 -7.55
CA LEU A 101 13.13 26.80 -7.27
C LEU A 101 13.81 27.06 -5.92
N ASP A 102 13.71 26.11 -5.01
CA ASP A 102 14.36 26.14 -3.71
C ASP A 102 14.96 24.76 -3.38
N PRO A 103 16.24 24.53 -3.76
CA PRO A 103 16.88 23.24 -3.52
C PRO A 103 16.93 22.81 -2.05
N THR A 104 16.79 23.75 -1.11
CA THR A 104 16.77 23.44 0.33
C THR A 104 15.46 22.74 0.76
N LYS A 105 14.44 22.82 -0.07
CA LYS A 105 13.13 22.17 0.15
C LYS A 105 12.95 20.90 -0.66
N GLU A 106 13.96 20.52 -1.44
CA GLU A 106 13.92 19.26 -2.17
C GLU A 106 14.04 18.08 -1.22
N ARG A 107 13.20 17.06 -1.47
CA ARG A 107 13.29 15.79 -0.75
C ARG A 107 14.32 14.90 -1.43
N PRO A 108 15.14 14.16 -0.68
CA PRO A 108 16.00 13.15 -1.27
C PRO A 108 15.11 12.01 -1.84
N VAL A 109 15.34 11.63 -3.09
CA VAL A 109 14.61 10.55 -3.75
C VAL A 109 15.57 9.55 -4.37
N MET A 110 15.16 8.27 -4.35
CA MET A 110 15.88 7.15 -4.95
C MET A 110 14.94 6.30 -5.77
N LEU A 111 15.39 5.88 -6.95
CA LEU A 111 14.69 4.89 -7.77
C LEU A 111 15.10 3.49 -7.32
N TRP A 112 14.36 2.93 -6.38
CA TRP A 112 14.69 1.67 -5.69
C TRP A 112 14.41 0.44 -6.54
N ALA A 113 13.40 0.50 -7.43
CA ALA A 113 13.07 -0.55 -8.39
C ALA A 113 12.61 0.08 -9.71
N TYR A 114 12.91 -0.59 -10.81
CA TYR A 114 12.51 -0.12 -12.15
C TYR A 114 12.43 -1.31 -13.12
N GLN A 115 11.20 -1.65 -13.50
CA GLN A 115 10.87 -2.75 -14.43
C GLN A 115 9.79 -2.26 -15.40
N PRO A 116 10.15 -1.50 -16.45
CA PRO A 116 9.19 -0.81 -17.31
C PRO A 116 8.36 -1.71 -18.19
N GLU A 117 8.75 -2.97 -18.40
CA GLU A 117 8.01 -3.92 -19.23
C GLU A 117 7.06 -4.83 -18.42
N ALA A 118 7.15 -4.80 -17.12
CA ALA A 118 6.40 -5.73 -16.25
C ALA A 118 4.87 -5.57 -16.45
N ASP A 119 4.14 -6.63 -16.13
CA ASP A 119 2.67 -6.67 -16.11
C ASP A 119 2.04 -6.22 -17.46
N GLY A 120 2.58 -6.74 -18.55
CA GLY A 120 2.05 -6.46 -19.90
C GLY A 120 2.27 -5.02 -20.36
N GLY A 121 3.26 -4.31 -19.78
CA GLY A 121 3.58 -2.93 -20.13
C GLY A 121 3.00 -1.89 -19.17
N GLN A 122 2.33 -2.30 -18.11
CA GLN A 122 1.92 -1.38 -17.04
C GLN A 122 3.13 -0.88 -16.23
N GLY A 123 4.18 -1.68 -16.15
CA GLY A 123 5.43 -1.37 -15.47
C GLY A 123 5.36 -1.59 -13.96
N ARG A 124 6.54 -1.80 -13.38
CA ARG A 124 6.78 -1.79 -11.94
C ARG A 124 7.88 -0.84 -11.59
N ALA A 125 7.74 -0.10 -10.52
CA ALA A 125 8.77 0.77 -9.99
C ALA A 125 8.52 1.06 -8.52
N ALA A 126 9.58 1.45 -7.82
CA ALA A 126 9.47 1.96 -6.46
C ALA A 126 10.37 3.18 -6.29
N ILE A 127 9.81 4.23 -5.72
CA ILE A 127 10.50 5.48 -5.41
C ILE A 127 10.54 5.63 -3.89
N CYS A 128 11.75 5.81 -3.34
CA CYS A 128 11.93 6.13 -1.92
C CYS A 128 12.17 7.63 -1.74
N LEU A 129 11.42 8.22 -0.81
CA LEU A 129 11.75 9.51 -0.21
C LEU A 129 12.59 9.20 1.03
N GLY A 130 13.81 9.69 1.08
CA GLY A 130 14.79 9.29 2.07
C GLY A 130 15.48 7.96 1.73
N ASN A 131 16.46 7.59 2.56
CA ASN A 131 17.23 6.34 2.36
C ASN A 131 16.73 5.25 3.29
N PRO A 132 16.08 4.18 2.77
CA PRO A 132 15.54 3.11 3.58
C PRO A 132 16.62 2.24 4.25
N ASP A 133 17.87 2.31 3.80
CA ASP A 133 18.97 1.54 4.39
C ASP A 133 19.51 2.17 5.68
N THR A 134 19.25 3.44 5.91
CA THR A 134 19.76 4.20 7.06
C THR A 134 18.66 4.82 7.93
N ALA A 135 17.43 4.88 7.45
CA ALA A 135 16.33 5.50 8.17
C ALA A 135 15.96 4.72 9.44
N ASN A 136 15.69 5.44 10.52
CA ASN A 136 15.16 4.84 11.75
C ASN A 136 13.74 4.30 11.55
N ASN A 137 12.91 5.03 10.78
CA ASN A 137 11.56 4.64 10.42
C ASN A 137 11.42 4.57 8.91
N THR A 138 10.99 3.45 8.40
CA THR A 138 10.67 3.26 6.99
C THR A 138 9.20 2.86 6.84
N THR A 139 8.48 3.60 6.01
CA THR A 139 7.09 3.28 5.64
C THR A 139 7.04 2.86 4.18
N VAL A 140 6.36 1.76 3.89
CA VAL A 140 6.08 1.29 2.53
C VAL A 140 4.61 1.50 2.22
N ILE A 141 4.31 2.24 1.16
CA ILE A 141 2.94 2.54 0.72
C ILE A 141 2.59 1.65 -0.46
N VAL A 142 1.51 0.89 -0.32
CA VAL A 142 1.00 -0.05 -1.33
C VAL A 142 -0.36 0.45 -1.82
N PRO A 143 -0.46 0.85 -3.10
CA PRO A 143 -1.71 1.37 -3.65
C PRO A 143 -2.67 0.25 -4.07
N GLY A 144 -3.89 0.63 -4.36
CA GLY A 144 -4.95 -0.28 -4.76
C GLY A 144 -5.32 -0.23 -6.23
N THR A 145 -6.57 -0.59 -6.50
CA THR A 145 -7.17 -0.65 -7.83
C THR A 145 -6.96 0.64 -8.63
N GLY A 146 -6.64 0.48 -9.90
CA GLY A 146 -6.41 1.59 -10.83
C GLY A 146 -5.01 2.20 -10.76
N SER A 147 -4.12 1.66 -9.95
CA SER A 147 -2.74 2.15 -9.80
C SER A 147 -1.78 1.36 -10.67
N SER A 148 -0.94 2.07 -11.41
CA SER A 148 0.17 1.51 -12.17
C SER A 148 1.23 2.58 -12.48
N VAL A 149 2.41 2.17 -12.91
CA VAL A 149 3.42 3.12 -13.43
C VAL A 149 2.86 3.80 -14.68
N HIS A 150 2.28 3.03 -15.59
CA HIS A 150 1.71 3.54 -16.84
C HIS A 150 0.65 4.63 -16.62
N ASP A 151 -0.23 4.45 -15.64
CA ASP A 151 -1.31 5.40 -15.34
C ASP A 151 -0.86 6.58 -14.47
N GLY A 152 0.43 6.63 -14.10
CA GLY A 152 1.03 7.81 -13.48
C GLY A 152 0.93 7.88 -11.96
N TRP A 153 0.65 6.76 -11.26
CA TRP A 153 0.55 6.77 -9.80
C TRP A 153 1.76 7.35 -9.09
N LEU A 154 2.97 7.20 -9.64
CA LEU A 154 4.19 7.73 -9.03
C LEU A 154 4.22 9.26 -8.96
N ALA A 155 3.52 9.95 -9.88
CA ALA A 155 3.40 11.41 -9.91
C ALA A 155 2.03 11.89 -9.41
N ASP A 156 0.95 11.23 -9.85
CA ASP A 156 -0.43 11.67 -9.65
C ASP A 156 -1.13 10.96 -8.48
N GLY A 157 -0.40 10.24 -7.63
CA GLY A 157 -0.91 9.45 -6.50
C GLY A 157 -1.30 10.29 -5.28
N HIS A 158 -1.96 11.42 -5.46
CA HIS A 158 -2.55 12.28 -4.41
C HIS A 158 -1.55 12.78 -3.34
N ASP A 159 -0.24 12.76 -3.61
CA ASP A 159 0.83 13.14 -2.68
C ASP A 159 0.90 12.30 -1.39
N ASP A 160 0.39 11.08 -1.43
CA ASP A 160 0.30 10.21 -0.26
C ASP A 160 1.67 10.03 0.43
N ALA A 161 2.71 9.72 -0.34
CA ALA A 161 4.05 9.53 0.19
C ALA A 161 4.66 10.83 0.72
N ILE A 162 4.42 11.95 0.04
CA ILE A 162 4.87 13.29 0.47
C ILE A 162 4.25 13.64 1.82
N HIS A 163 2.94 13.43 1.97
CA HIS A 163 2.24 13.71 3.22
C HIS A 163 2.78 12.87 4.37
N VAL A 164 2.94 11.57 4.17
CA VAL A 164 3.50 10.69 5.20
C VAL A 164 4.95 11.05 5.53
N TYR A 165 5.79 11.29 4.52
CA TYR A 165 7.19 11.64 4.71
C TYR A 165 7.36 12.94 5.48
N ASP A 166 6.72 14.01 5.03
CA ASP A 166 6.85 15.34 5.64
C ASP A 166 6.30 15.33 7.07
N GLN A 167 5.13 14.73 7.29
CA GLN A 167 4.50 14.70 8.61
C GLN A 167 5.25 13.80 9.59
N ALA A 168 5.72 12.62 9.18
CA ALA A 168 6.51 11.75 10.05
C ALA A 168 7.86 12.39 10.44
N ALA A 169 8.51 13.09 9.53
CA ALA A 169 9.74 13.83 9.81
C ALA A 169 9.52 14.97 10.82
N LEU A 170 8.38 15.66 10.72
CA LEU A 170 8.00 16.72 11.68
C LEU A 170 7.60 16.13 13.05
N ALA A 171 6.96 14.96 13.04
CA ALA A 171 6.50 14.30 14.27
C ALA A 171 7.66 13.93 15.21
N ASP A 172 8.80 13.52 14.65
CA ASP A 172 10.01 13.23 15.42
C ASP A 172 11.26 13.58 14.60
N PRO A 173 11.74 14.81 14.70
CA PRO A 173 12.96 15.26 14.00
C PRO A 173 14.22 14.51 14.46
N SER A 174 14.19 13.83 15.60
CA SER A 174 15.32 13.05 16.12
C SER A 174 15.52 11.71 15.43
N ARG A 175 14.50 11.25 14.68
CA ARG A 175 14.53 10.00 13.93
C ARG A 175 14.43 10.26 12.43
N SER A 176 15.33 9.65 11.68
CA SER A 176 15.31 9.73 10.21
C SER A 176 14.16 8.92 9.64
N THR A 177 13.56 9.43 8.57
CA THR A 177 12.39 8.87 7.92
C THR A 177 12.72 8.50 6.47
N ALA A 178 12.19 7.36 6.02
CA ALA A 178 12.08 7.02 4.62
C ALA A 178 10.67 6.55 4.31
N VAL A 179 10.17 6.89 3.12
CA VAL A 179 8.88 6.42 2.63
C VAL A 179 9.07 5.87 1.22
N MET A 180 8.68 4.63 1.01
CA MET A 180 8.73 3.96 -0.30
C MET A 180 7.34 3.94 -0.92
N MET A 181 7.20 4.56 -2.09
CA MET A 181 6.06 4.32 -2.99
C MET A 181 6.30 3.03 -3.75
N TRP A 182 5.59 1.99 -3.39
CA TRP A 182 5.79 0.67 -3.97
C TRP A 182 4.71 0.35 -4.99
N MET A 183 5.04 0.47 -6.28
CA MET A 183 4.20 0.03 -7.40
C MET A 183 4.79 -1.26 -8.00
N GLY A 184 4.91 -2.26 -7.17
CA GLY A 184 5.61 -3.49 -7.49
C GLY A 184 4.70 -4.68 -7.82
N TYR A 185 3.40 -4.47 -8.08
CA TYR A 185 2.46 -5.54 -8.42
C TYR A 185 1.44 -5.11 -9.46
N ASP A 186 0.80 -6.11 -10.05
CA ASP A 186 -0.31 -5.92 -10.99
C ASP A 186 -1.63 -5.75 -10.20
N ALA A 187 -1.99 -4.50 -9.93
CA ALA A 187 -3.28 -4.19 -9.33
C ALA A 187 -4.41 -4.33 -10.36
N PRO A 188 -5.66 -4.59 -9.93
CA PRO A 188 -6.80 -4.51 -10.85
C PRO A 188 -6.83 -3.17 -11.58
N ASP A 189 -7.12 -3.18 -12.88
CA ASP A 189 -6.98 -1.99 -13.74
C ASP A 189 -7.98 -0.88 -13.40
N SER A 190 -9.17 -1.26 -12.93
CA SER A 190 -10.24 -0.31 -12.59
C SER A 190 -11.26 -0.96 -11.66
N PHE A 191 -12.20 -0.18 -11.16
CA PHE A 191 -13.33 -0.69 -10.37
C PHE A 191 -14.32 -1.54 -11.19
N THR A 192 -14.21 -1.53 -12.52
CA THR A 192 -14.99 -2.40 -13.42
C THR A 192 -14.23 -3.67 -13.84
N ASP A 193 -12.98 -3.80 -13.44
CA ASP A 193 -12.18 -5.01 -13.69
C ASP A 193 -12.73 -6.16 -12.82
N PRO A 194 -13.17 -7.28 -13.42
CA PRO A 194 -13.75 -8.39 -12.67
C PRO A 194 -12.75 -9.04 -11.68
N ARG A 195 -11.45 -8.83 -11.86
CA ARG A 195 -10.42 -9.33 -10.94
C ARG A 195 -10.44 -8.63 -9.57
N ILE A 196 -11.13 -7.50 -9.44
CA ILE A 196 -11.33 -6.81 -8.16
C ILE A 196 -12.11 -7.65 -7.14
N ALA A 197 -12.94 -8.57 -7.60
CA ALA A 197 -13.73 -9.49 -6.77
C ALA A 197 -12.94 -10.73 -6.34
N ASN A 198 -11.68 -10.84 -6.74
CA ASN A 198 -10.86 -12.04 -6.58
C ASN A 198 -9.50 -11.65 -5.96
N PRO A 199 -9.04 -12.36 -4.91
CA PRO A 199 -7.79 -12.04 -4.23
C PRO A 199 -6.53 -12.52 -4.98
N THR A 200 -6.63 -13.09 -6.16
CA THR A 200 -5.47 -13.66 -6.88
C THR A 200 -4.36 -12.64 -7.10
N LEU A 201 -4.68 -11.44 -7.59
CA LEU A 201 -3.70 -10.37 -7.79
C LEU A 201 -3.13 -9.87 -6.46
N ALA A 202 -3.94 -9.84 -5.40
CA ALA A 202 -3.48 -9.49 -4.06
C ALA A 202 -2.46 -10.51 -3.51
N ARG A 203 -2.70 -11.80 -3.73
CA ARG A 203 -1.78 -12.87 -3.31
C ARG A 203 -0.47 -12.82 -4.09
N GLN A 204 -0.54 -12.65 -5.40
CA GLN A 204 0.66 -12.48 -6.25
C GLN A 204 1.44 -11.22 -5.85
N GLY A 205 0.75 -10.12 -5.63
CA GLY A 205 1.35 -8.88 -5.12
C GLY A 205 1.95 -9.06 -3.73
N GLY A 206 1.31 -9.85 -2.87
CA GLY A 206 1.81 -10.20 -1.54
C GLY A 206 3.15 -10.92 -1.56
N ASP A 207 3.33 -11.86 -2.48
CA ASP A 207 4.62 -12.56 -2.66
C ASP A 207 5.74 -11.58 -3.05
N LEU A 208 5.45 -10.68 -3.98
CA LEU A 208 6.39 -9.66 -4.44
C LEU A 208 6.71 -8.64 -3.34
N LEU A 209 5.69 -8.17 -2.64
CA LEU A 209 5.84 -7.21 -1.53
C LEU A 209 6.67 -7.81 -0.38
N ALA A 210 6.38 -9.05 0.00
CA ALA A 210 7.11 -9.74 1.06
C ALA A 210 8.60 -9.87 0.71
N ALA A 211 8.91 -10.22 -0.53
CA ALA A 211 10.29 -10.32 -0.99
C ALA A 211 11.03 -8.97 -0.90
N ASP A 212 10.39 -7.89 -1.34
CA ASP A 212 10.98 -6.55 -1.36
C ASP A 212 11.14 -5.99 0.07
N VAL A 213 10.11 -6.09 0.91
CA VAL A 213 10.17 -5.61 2.30
C VAL A 213 11.19 -6.42 3.13
N ASN A 214 11.21 -7.74 2.98
CA ASN A 214 12.21 -8.57 3.62
C ASN A 214 13.63 -8.25 3.11
N GLY A 215 13.76 -7.85 1.85
CA GLY A 215 15.01 -7.37 1.27
C GLY A 215 15.56 -6.11 1.94
N LEU A 216 14.70 -5.21 2.41
CA LEU A 216 15.12 -4.01 3.13
C LEU A 216 15.89 -4.36 4.42
N ALA A 217 15.48 -5.40 5.12
CA ALA A 217 16.17 -5.82 6.34
C ALA A 217 17.59 -6.31 6.06
N ALA A 218 17.87 -6.86 4.88
CA ALA A 218 19.19 -7.33 4.50
C ALA A 218 20.21 -6.22 4.23
N THR A 219 19.74 -5.02 3.87
CA THR A 219 20.59 -3.86 3.54
C THR A 219 20.59 -2.78 4.62
N HIS A 220 19.66 -2.83 5.56
CA HIS A 220 19.54 -1.83 6.60
C HIS A 220 20.72 -1.85 7.56
N LEU A 221 21.27 -0.67 7.84
CA LEU A 221 22.36 -0.48 8.80
C LEU A 221 21.78 -0.14 10.19
N GLY A 222 21.83 -1.10 11.09
CA GLY A 222 21.32 -0.96 12.44
C GLY A 222 19.86 -1.47 12.58
N SER A 223 19.17 -0.99 13.61
CA SER A 223 17.75 -1.31 13.83
C SER A 223 16.85 -0.34 13.08
N SER A 224 15.74 -0.85 12.53
CA SER A 224 14.73 -0.03 11.89
C SER A 224 13.33 -0.41 12.36
N HIS A 225 12.44 0.58 12.35
CA HIS A 225 11.01 0.40 12.49
C HIS A 225 10.38 0.46 11.10
N VAL A 226 9.76 -0.64 10.67
CA VAL A 226 9.14 -0.77 9.35
C VAL A 226 7.63 -0.83 9.49
N THR A 227 6.94 0.08 8.81
CA THR A 227 5.49 0.13 8.69
C THR A 227 5.10 -0.09 7.24
N VAL A 228 4.14 -0.97 6.98
CA VAL A 228 3.57 -1.17 5.64
C VAL A 228 2.11 -0.75 5.65
N MET A 229 1.77 0.20 4.79
CA MET A 229 0.43 0.76 4.64
C MET A 229 -0.17 0.31 3.32
N GLY A 230 -1.34 -0.32 3.38
CA GLY A 230 -2.10 -0.75 2.21
C GLY A 230 -3.43 0.00 2.11
N HIS A 231 -3.74 0.51 0.93
CA HIS A 231 -4.98 1.20 0.62
C HIS A 231 -5.84 0.37 -0.33
N SER A 232 -7.12 0.23 -0.03
CA SER A 232 -8.08 -0.45 -0.91
C SER A 232 -7.65 -1.91 -1.19
N TYR A 233 -7.61 -2.34 -2.43
CA TYR A 233 -7.08 -3.65 -2.85
C TYR A 233 -5.65 -3.87 -2.35
N GLY A 234 -4.85 -2.81 -2.24
CA GLY A 234 -3.50 -2.84 -1.68
C GLY A 234 -3.46 -3.27 -0.20
N SER A 235 -4.50 -3.02 0.57
CA SER A 235 -4.60 -3.50 1.96
C SER A 235 -4.76 -5.02 2.03
N THR A 236 -5.51 -5.61 1.12
CA THR A 236 -5.60 -7.07 0.97
C THR A 236 -4.25 -7.65 0.55
N THR A 237 -3.53 -6.97 -0.34
CA THR A 237 -2.17 -7.34 -0.76
C THR A 237 -1.20 -7.34 0.43
N VAL A 238 -1.24 -6.32 1.28
CA VAL A 238 -0.42 -6.25 2.50
C VAL A 238 -0.77 -7.38 3.47
N ALA A 239 -2.05 -7.62 3.68
CA ALA A 239 -2.53 -8.71 4.54
C ALA A 239 -2.04 -10.08 4.03
N ASP A 240 -2.12 -10.32 2.73
CA ASP A 240 -1.66 -11.56 2.10
C ASP A 240 -0.13 -11.71 2.18
N ALA A 241 0.61 -10.60 2.05
CA ALA A 241 2.05 -10.60 2.24
C ALA A 241 2.46 -11.07 3.65
N CYS A 242 1.75 -10.61 4.67
CA CYS A 242 1.97 -11.02 6.05
C CYS A 242 1.52 -12.45 6.32
N ALA A 243 0.28 -12.78 6.00
CA ALA A 243 -0.33 -14.05 6.36
C ALA A 243 0.12 -15.21 5.46
N GLY A 244 0.37 -14.94 4.18
CA GLY A 244 0.69 -15.98 3.19
C GLY A 244 2.14 -16.05 2.76
N SER A 245 2.89 -14.95 2.81
CA SER A 245 4.22 -14.85 2.18
C SER A 245 5.35 -14.52 3.16
N GLY A 246 5.06 -14.47 4.45
CA GLY A 246 6.08 -14.31 5.50
C GLY A 246 6.76 -12.94 5.53
N MET A 247 6.06 -11.88 5.15
CA MET A 247 6.57 -10.52 5.26
C MET A 247 6.82 -10.15 6.72
N LYS A 248 8.02 -9.66 7.00
CA LYS A 248 8.44 -9.24 8.35
C LYS A 248 8.34 -7.74 8.48
N VAL A 249 7.44 -7.28 9.34
CA VAL A 249 7.18 -5.86 9.61
C VAL A 249 6.94 -5.64 11.09
N ASN A 250 7.08 -4.39 11.55
CA ASN A 250 6.74 -4.00 12.91
C ASN A 250 5.26 -3.61 13.00
N ASP A 251 4.80 -2.73 12.13
CA ASP A 251 3.42 -2.26 12.08
C ASP A 251 2.82 -2.40 10.70
N VAL A 252 1.53 -2.71 10.67
CA VAL A 252 0.71 -2.75 9.46
C VAL A 252 -0.43 -1.76 9.59
N VAL A 253 -0.71 -1.02 8.53
CA VAL A 253 -1.85 -0.12 8.43
C VAL A 253 -2.70 -0.52 7.22
N LEU A 254 -3.97 -0.81 7.46
CA LEU A 254 -4.95 -1.16 6.43
C LEU A 254 -5.98 -0.03 6.36
N ILE A 255 -6.07 0.65 5.22
CA ILE A 255 -7.03 1.75 5.01
C ILE A 255 -7.95 1.46 3.84
N GLY A 256 -9.25 1.71 4.04
CA GLY A 256 -10.27 1.43 3.03
C GLY A 256 -10.28 -0.04 2.59
N CYS A 257 -10.07 -0.96 3.51
CA CYS A 257 -9.85 -2.38 3.21
C CYS A 257 -11.16 -3.09 2.80
N PRO A 258 -11.21 -3.73 1.62
CA PRO A 258 -12.39 -4.48 1.19
C PRO A 258 -12.49 -5.87 1.82
N GLY A 259 -11.55 -6.26 2.65
CA GLY A 259 -11.49 -7.54 3.34
C GLY A 259 -10.12 -8.21 3.25
N THR A 260 -9.89 -9.17 4.12
CA THR A 260 -8.66 -9.98 4.16
C THR A 260 -9.00 -11.45 3.97
N ASP A 261 -8.45 -12.06 2.91
CA ASP A 261 -8.78 -13.45 2.54
C ASP A 261 -7.97 -14.49 3.32
N LEU A 262 -6.66 -14.30 3.45
CA LEU A 262 -5.77 -15.22 4.17
C LEU A 262 -5.69 -14.92 5.67
N ALA A 263 -5.79 -13.66 6.07
CA ALA A 263 -5.77 -13.25 7.47
C ALA A 263 -7.19 -13.26 8.04
N HIS A 264 -7.42 -14.00 9.12
CA HIS A 264 -8.69 -14.06 9.82
C HIS A 264 -8.70 -13.25 11.11
N SER A 265 -7.50 -12.90 11.58
CA SER A 265 -7.27 -12.09 12.78
C SER A 265 -5.95 -11.33 12.66
N ALA A 266 -5.76 -10.33 13.52
CA ALA A 266 -4.50 -9.60 13.61
C ALA A 266 -3.30 -10.51 13.91
N ALA A 267 -3.50 -11.60 14.64
CA ALA A 267 -2.45 -12.58 14.94
C ALA A 267 -1.85 -13.22 13.68
N ASP A 268 -2.63 -13.36 12.62
CA ASP A 268 -2.19 -13.96 11.35
C ASP A 268 -1.19 -13.08 10.58
N PHE A 269 -1.05 -11.82 10.95
CA PHE A 269 -0.05 -10.91 10.35
C PHE A 269 1.36 -11.14 10.89
N HIS A 270 1.51 -11.78 12.04
CA HIS A 270 2.80 -12.06 12.68
C HIS A 270 3.72 -10.84 12.79
N VAL A 271 3.16 -9.68 13.11
CA VAL A 271 3.93 -8.44 13.28
C VAL A 271 4.94 -8.55 14.41
N ASN A 272 6.08 -7.90 14.25
CA ASN A 272 7.20 -7.98 15.18
C ASN A 272 7.24 -6.76 16.10
N GLY A 273 6.72 -6.91 17.31
CA GLY A 273 6.77 -5.88 18.36
C GLY A 273 5.81 -4.71 18.15
N GLY A 274 4.98 -4.74 17.13
CA GLY A 274 3.99 -3.72 16.82
C GLY A 274 2.57 -4.28 16.75
N GLN A 275 1.71 -3.62 15.98
CA GLN A 275 0.30 -3.96 15.85
C GLN A 275 -0.20 -3.86 14.40
N VAL A 276 -1.39 -4.39 14.17
CA VAL A 276 -2.19 -4.15 12.98
C VAL A 276 -3.17 -3.03 13.29
N TYR A 277 -3.10 -1.96 12.48
CA TYR A 277 -3.96 -0.78 12.59
C TYR A 277 -4.90 -0.73 11.39
N VAL A 278 -6.11 -0.24 11.63
CA VAL A 278 -7.14 -0.16 10.60
C VAL A 278 -7.78 1.22 10.59
N GLY A 279 -7.80 1.84 9.42
CA GLY A 279 -8.57 3.05 9.15
C GLY A 279 -9.73 2.72 8.22
N ALA A 280 -10.95 2.92 8.70
CA ALA A 280 -12.16 2.62 7.95
C ALA A 280 -13.18 3.72 8.20
N ALA A 281 -13.30 4.65 7.24
CA ALA A 281 -14.34 5.66 7.28
C ALA A 281 -15.72 5.01 7.16
N SER A 282 -16.66 5.41 8.00
CA SER A 282 -18.03 4.85 7.95
C SER A 282 -18.76 5.19 6.65
N THR A 283 -18.34 6.26 5.98
CA THR A 283 -18.86 6.73 4.71
C THR A 283 -18.20 6.09 3.49
N ASP A 284 -17.09 5.36 3.68
CA ASP A 284 -16.40 4.64 2.61
C ASP A 284 -17.08 3.30 2.33
N PRO A 285 -17.74 3.13 1.16
CA PRO A 285 -18.44 1.89 0.84
C PRO A 285 -17.50 0.71 0.64
N VAL A 286 -16.27 0.93 0.20
CA VAL A 286 -15.26 -0.14 0.01
C VAL A 286 -14.85 -0.74 1.35
N ALA A 287 -14.68 0.07 2.37
CA ALA A 287 -14.32 -0.36 3.71
C ALA A 287 -15.41 -1.20 4.41
N ARG A 288 -16.59 -1.31 3.82
CA ARG A 288 -17.70 -2.16 4.31
C ARG A 288 -17.89 -3.45 3.55
N LEU A 289 -17.08 -3.73 2.54
CA LEU A 289 -17.21 -4.93 1.73
C LEU A 289 -16.68 -6.19 2.43
N GLY A 290 -15.84 -6.04 3.45
CA GLY A 290 -15.39 -7.15 4.27
C GLY A 290 -16.54 -7.74 5.07
N MET A 291 -16.62 -9.07 5.11
CA MET A 291 -17.68 -9.82 5.81
C MET A 291 -17.08 -10.77 6.83
N GLY A 292 -17.88 -11.30 7.71
CA GLY A 292 -17.52 -12.07 8.90
C GLY A 292 -16.71 -13.35 8.73
N GLY A 293 -16.13 -13.60 7.56
CA GLY A 293 -15.24 -14.75 7.32
C GLY A 293 -14.82 -14.88 5.87
N PRO A 294 -13.72 -15.59 5.62
CA PRO A 294 -13.20 -15.82 4.26
C PRO A 294 -14.26 -16.48 3.39
N GLY A 295 -14.52 -15.90 2.25
CA GLY A 295 -15.49 -16.42 1.29
C GLY A 295 -16.96 -16.15 1.62
N ALA A 296 -17.30 -15.51 2.74
CA ALA A 296 -18.70 -15.18 3.07
C ALA A 296 -19.31 -14.23 2.02
N ALA A 297 -18.59 -13.20 1.63
CA ALA A 297 -19.02 -12.31 0.56
C ALA A 297 -19.08 -13.01 -0.79
N GLN A 298 -18.13 -13.87 -1.07
CA GLN A 298 -18.07 -14.65 -2.30
C GLN A 298 -19.18 -15.69 -2.35
N TRP A 299 -19.44 -16.38 -1.24
CA TRP A 299 -20.55 -17.31 -1.11
C TRP A 299 -21.90 -16.59 -1.29
N LEU A 300 -22.12 -15.50 -0.56
CA LEU A 300 -23.34 -14.72 -0.65
C LEU A 300 -23.56 -14.18 -2.07
N ASN A 301 -22.51 -13.74 -2.72
CA ASN A 301 -22.55 -13.24 -4.08
C ASN A 301 -22.92 -14.34 -5.08
N THR A 302 -22.41 -15.56 -4.89
CA THR A 302 -22.71 -16.72 -5.71
C THR A 302 -24.15 -17.20 -5.50
N GLU A 303 -24.59 -17.33 -4.26
CA GLU A 303 -25.95 -17.81 -3.92
C GLU A 303 -27.06 -16.84 -4.35
N LEU A 304 -26.78 -15.53 -4.29
CA LEU A 304 -27.75 -14.50 -4.68
C LEU A 304 -27.64 -14.05 -6.14
N GLY A 305 -26.87 -14.76 -6.97
CA GLY A 305 -26.71 -14.41 -8.38
C GLY A 305 -25.89 -13.16 -8.65
N ASN A 306 -24.88 -12.93 -7.85
CA ASN A 306 -23.92 -11.83 -8.00
C ASN A 306 -24.52 -10.41 -7.84
N PRO A 307 -25.33 -10.14 -6.80
CA PRO A 307 -26.02 -8.87 -6.64
C PRO A 307 -25.09 -7.68 -6.41
N LEU A 308 -23.87 -7.94 -5.90
CA LEU A 308 -22.86 -6.89 -5.64
C LEU A 308 -21.92 -6.68 -6.82
N GLY A 309 -22.06 -7.50 -7.88
CA GLY A 309 -21.21 -7.41 -9.05
C GLY A 309 -19.72 -7.59 -8.74
N PRO A 310 -18.82 -7.01 -9.54
CA PRO A 310 -17.37 -7.14 -9.35
C PRO A 310 -16.83 -6.46 -8.08
N VAL A 311 -17.64 -5.69 -7.37
CA VAL A 311 -17.25 -4.95 -6.16
C VAL A 311 -17.49 -5.76 -4.88
N ALA A 312 -17.62 -7.08 -4.99
CA ALA A 312 -17.77 -7.97 -3.83
C ALA A 312 -16.53 -7.93 -2.92
N GLY A 313 -16.76 -8.05 -1.62
CA GLY A 313 -15.69 -8.04 -0.62
C GLY A 313 -14.72 -9.21 -0.76
N LEU A 314 -13.51 -9.03 -0.27
CA LEU A 314 -12.39 -9.97 -0.38
C LEU A 314 -12.15 -10.81 0.88
N GLY A 315 -13.09 -10.85 1.80
CA GLY A 315 -12.97 -11.68 3.01
C GLY A 315 -13.38 -10.99 4.29
N THR A 316 -12.58 -11.15 5.35
CA THR A 316 -12.88 -10.64 6.70
C THR A 316 -12.68 -9.13 6.78
N ASP A 317 -13.60 -8.45 7.49
CA ASP A 317 -13.46 -7.02 7.82
C ASP A 317 -12.48 -6.85 8.98
N PRO A 318 -11.31 -6.21 8.76
CA PRO A 318 -10.33 -6.03 9.82
C PRO A 318 -10.72 -5.00 10.87
N SER A 319 -11.74 -4.17 10.64
CA SER A 319 -12.27 -3.21 11.61
C SER A 319 -13.38 -3.79 12.50
N ALA A 320 -13.80 -5.03 12.25
CA ALA A 320 -14.81 -5.70 13.04
C ALA A 320 -14.26 -6.23 14.38
N GLU A 321 -15.15 -6.29 15.37
CA GLU A 321 -14.84 -6.94 16.64
C GLU A 321 -14.37 -8.38 16.47
N GLY A 322 -13.42 -8.81 17.27
CA GLY A 322 -12.85 -10.15 17.22
C GLY A 322 -11.69 -10.31 16.23
N PHE A 323 -11.45 -9.36 15.33
CA PHE A 323 -10.27 -9.40 14.48
C PHE A 323 -8.97 -9.12 15.25
N GLY A 324 -9.02 -8.23 16.23
CA GLY A 324 -7.89 -7.91 17.11
C GLY A 324 -6.99 -6.79 16.60
N ALA A 325 -7.39 -6.08 15.54
CA ALA A 325 -6.69 -4.88 15.09
C ALA A 325 -7.08 -3.66 15.94
N THR A 326 -6.21 -2.66 15.95
CA THR A 326 -6.50 -1.35 16.55
C THR A 326 -7.07 -0.42 15.49
N ARG A 327 -8.34 -0.04 15.63
CA ARG A 327 -8.98 0.92 14.72
C ARG A 327 -8.65 2.34 15.14
N PHE A 328 -8.22 3.16 14.21
CA PHE A 328 -8.05 4.60 14.41
C PHE A 328 -9.12 5.40 13.70
N ARG A 329 -9.31 6.64 14.12
CA ARG A 329 -10.29 7.55 13.52
C ARG A 329 -9.89 7.89 12.08
N ALA A 330 -10.85 7.78 11.17
CA ALA A 330 -10.65 8.03 9.76
C ALA A 330 -11.91 8.62 9.07
N GLU A 331 -12.82 9.21 9.83
CA GLU A 331 -14.01 9.87 9.26
C GLU A 331 -13.59 11.12 8.47
N VAL A 332 -14.29 11.36 7.35
CA VAL A 332 -14.01 12.50 6.48
C VAL A 332 -14.80 13.72 6.96
N ALA A 333 -14.09 14.83 7.17
CA ALA A 333 -14.70 16.05 7.66
C ALA A 333 -15.77 16.61 6.69
N GLY A 334 -16.93 16.94 7.22
CA GLY A 334 -18.01 17.55 6.45
C GLY A 334 -18.83 16.59 5.60
N GLU A 335 -18.49 15.32 5.56
CA GLU A 335 -19.22 14.33 4.77
C GLU A 335 -20.31 13.65 5.60
N THR A 336 -21.44 13.42 4.93
CA THR A 336 -22.57 12.67 5.49
C THR A 336 -23.07 11.68 4.44
N GLY A 337 -23.16 10.42 4.83
CA GLY A 337 -23.59 9.36 3.92
C GLY A 337 -22.45 8.75 3.08
N TRP A 338 -22.77 7.72 2.33
CA TRP A 338 -21.78 6.95 1.58
C TRP A 338 -21.30 7.71 0.34
N SER A 339 -19.97 7.72 0.17
CA SER A 339 -19.32 8.34 -0.97
C SER A 339 -18.05 7.61 -1.34
N PHE A 340 -17.91 7.22 -2.61
CA PHE A 340 -16.64 6.70 -3.14
C PHE A 340 -15.50 7.72 -3.07
N HIS A 341 -15.83 8.99 -3.04
CA HIS A 341 -14.87 10.05 -2.84
C HIS A 341 -14.12 9.90 -1.51
N ASP A 342 -14.80 9.46 -0.46
CA ASP A 342 -14.21 9.27 0.86
C ASP A 342 -13.19 8.12 0.90
N HIS A 343 -13.30 7.18 -0.02
CA HIS A 343 -12.32 6.11 -0.20
C HIS A 343 -10.92 6.61 -0.59
N SER A 344 -10.79 7.81 -1.11
CA SER A 344 -9.53 8.44 -1.52
C SER A 344 -8.97 9.44 -0.51
N LYS A 345 -9.58 9.62 0.67
CA LYS A 345 -9.29 10.71 1.59
C LYS A 345 -8.35 10.35 2.76
N TYR A 346 -7.91 9.11 2.87
CA TYR A 346 -7.14 8.66 4.03
C TYR A 346 -5.79 9.36 4.22
N TYR A 347 -5.13 9.76 3.16
CA TYR A 347 -3.84 10.46 3.20
C TYR A 347 -3.94 11.99 3.12
N ASP A 348 -5.14 12.54 3.09
CA ASP A 348 -5.33 13.98 2.93
C ASP A 348 -4.79 14.76 4.12
N MET A 349 -4.14 15.88 3.84
CA MET A 349 -3.72 16.83 4.87
C MET A 349 -4.93 17.33 5.66
N GLY A 350 -4.78 17.40 6.97
CA GLY A 350 -5.86 17.80 7.87
C GLY A 350 -6.84 16.68 8.23
N SER A 351 -6.65 15.46 7.71
CA SER A 351 -7.49 14.32 8.04
C SER A 351 -7.09 13.65 9.37
N GLU A 352 -8.07 13.11 10.07
CA GLU A 352 -7.84 12.26 11.25
C GLU A 352 -6.95 11.07 10.91
N SER A 353 -7.19 10.48 9.74
CA SER A 353 -6.48 9.31 9.25
C SER A 353 -4.99 9.58 9.04
N LEU A 354 -4.63 10.68 8.38
CA LEU A 354 -3.21 11.03 8.18
C LEU A 354 -2.52 11.31 9.52
N ARG A 355 -3.19 11.97 10.45
CA ARG A 355 -2.63 12.22 11.80
C ARG A 355 -2.34 10.90 12.51
N ALA A 356 -3.29 9.96 12.51
CA ALA A 356 -3.09 8.65 13.10
C ALA A 356 -1.96 7.87 12.43
N MET A 357 -1.92 7.86 11.10
CA MET A 357 -0.85 7.19 10.35
C MET A 357 0.52 7.84 10.59
N THR A 358 0.56 9.15 10.81
CA THR A 358 1.79 9.87 11.17
C THR A 358 2.33 9.42 12.53
N ASP A 359 1.47 9.26 13.53
CA ASP A 359 1.88 8.72 14.82
C ASP A 359 2.49 7.32 14.68
N ILE A 360 1.88 6.46 13.87
CA ILE A 360 2.36 5.10 13.62
C ILE A 360 3.70 5.13 12.86
N ALA A 361 3.77 5.86 11.76
CA ALA A 361 4.94 5.91 10.88
C ALA A 361 6.16 6.54 11.56
N SER A 362 5.96 7.48 12.47
CA SER A 362 7.04 8.11 13.24
C SER A 362 7.54 7.26 14.40
N GLY A 363 6.94 6.08 14.62
CA GLY A 363 7.28 5.19 15.74
C GLY A 363 6.66 5.60 17.08
N HIS A 364 5.60 6.38 17.05
CA HIS A 364 4.91 6.94 18.22
C HIS A 364 3.45 6.53 18.29
N SER A 365 3.15 5.27 18.02
CA SER A 365 1.77 4.72 18.09
C SER A 365 1.13 4.86 19.47
N GLU A 366 1.92 5.00 20.54
CA GLU A 366 1.42 5.30 21.88
C GLU A 366 0.67 6.64 21.95
N ARG A 367 0.94 7.56 21.02
CA ARG A 367 0.25 8.86 20.95
C ARG A 367 -1.18 8.77 20.44
N LEU A 368 -1.57 7.67 19.78
CA LEU A 368 -2.94 7.51 19.25
C LEU A 368 -4.00 7.74 20.32
N ALA A 369 -3.81 7.19 21.52
CA ALA A 369 -4.75 7.36 22.62
C ALA A 369 -4.76 8.79 23.15
N SER A 370 -3.59 9.39 23.37
CA SER A 370 -3.47 10.76 23.91
C SER A 370 -3.92 11.81 22.90
N ASP A 371 -3.76 11.53 21.59
CA ASP A 371 -4.23 12.40 20.51
C ASP A 371 -5.74 12.23 20.22
N GLY A 372 -6.41 11.32 20.92
CA GLY A 372 -7.84 11.07 20.75
C GLY A 372 -8.19 10.43 19.43
N LEU A 373 -7.29 9.64 18.85
CA LEU A 373 -7.41 9.07 17.50
C LEU A 373 -7.81 7.59 17.49
N LEU A 374 -8.08 6.99 18.63
CA LEU A 374 -8.62 5.64 18.68
C LEU A 374 -10.10 5.63 18.32
N ALA A 375 -10.51 4.62 17.56
CA ALA A 375 -11.89 4.40 17.16
C ALA A 375 -12.38 3.05 17.69
N ALA A 376 -13.69 2.96 17.95
CA ALA A 376 -14.30 1.71 18.34
C ALA A 376 -14.46 0.77 17.13
N GLU A 377 -14.35 -0.52 17.39
CA GLU A 377 -14.54 -1.57 16.38
C GLU A 377 -15.98 -1.59 15.87
N ARG A 378 -16.17 -2.10 14.67
CA ARG A 378 -17.50 -2.39 14.14
C ARG A 378 -18.07 -3.62 14.85
N HIS A 379 -19.35 -3.53 15.21
CA HIS A 379 -20.09 -4.64 15.78
C HIS A 379 -20.81 -5.43 14.67
N GLN A 380 -20.49 -6.72 14.56
CA GLN A 380 -21.21 -7.60 13.67
C GLN A 380 -22.40 -8.21 14.43
N PRO A 381 -23.65 -8.04 13.94
CA PRO A 381 -24.78 -8.73 14.52
C PRO A 381 -24.57 -10.23 14.48
N THR A 382 -24.76 -10.88 15.62
CA THR A 382 -24.72 -12.34 15.75
C THR A 382 -26.11 -12.87 16.07
N PHE A 383 -26.42 -14.01 15.53
CA PHE A 383 -27.55 -14.83 15.98
C PHE A 383 -27.01 -15.83 16.99
N SER A 384 -27.40 -15.67 18.25
CA SER A 384 -27.01 -16.57 19.32
C SER A 384 -28.06 -17.65 19.49
N THR A 385 -27.65 -18.91 19.52
CA THR A 385 -28.54 -19.99 19.92
C THR A 385 -28.82 -19.89 21.42
N PRO A 386 -30.05 -20.19 21.87
CA PRO A 386 -30.34 -20.21 23.29
C PRO A 386 -29.50 -21.28 23.99
N ASP A 387 -29.16 -21.05 25.25
CA ASP A 387 -28.37 -22.00 26.04
C ASP A 387 -29.11 -23.28 26.35
N HIS A 388 -30.43 -23.24 26.31
CA HIS A 388 -31.31 -24.38 26.51
C HIS A 388 -32.62 -24.22 25.72
N VAL A 389 -33.26 -25.31 25.45
CA VAL A 389 -34.60 -25.35 24.85
C VAL A 389 -35.56 -26.01 25.85
N ASP A 390 -36.61 -25.28 26.17
CA ASP A 390 -37.69 -25.78 27.05
C ASP A 390 -38.62 -26.73 26.26
N LEU A 391 -38.68 -27.96 26.73
CA LEU A 391 -39.61 -28.94 26.22
C LEU A 391 -40.87 -28.98 27.11
N PRO A 392 -42.03 -29.48 26.56
CA PRO A 392 -43.23 -29.70 27.37
C PRO A 392 -42.89 -30.52 28.61
N PHE A 393 -43.59 -30.23 29.74
CA PHE A 393 -43.41 -30.87 31.06
C PHE A 393 -42.19 -30.41 31.84
N GLY A 394 -41.63 -29.21 31.57
CA GLY A 394 -40.57 -28.61 32.36
C GLY A 394 -39.20 -29.27 32.18
N ILE A 395 -38.99 -29.92 31.06
CA ILE A 395 -37.68 -30.49 30.72
C ILE A 395 -36.89 -29.44 29.97
N GLU A 396 -35.77 -29.00 30.58
CA GLU A 396 -34.78 -28.14 29.91
C GLU A 396 -33.70 -29.00 29.28
N VAL A 397 -33.46 -28.82 27.98
CA VAL A 397 -32.40 -29.51 27.26
C VAL A 397 -31.29 -28.48 26.96
N PRO A 398 -30.09 -28.67 27.49
CA PRO A 398 -28.98 -27.79 27.16
C PRO A 398 -28.62 -27.93 25.68
N VAL A 399 -28.50 -26.78 25.01
CA VAL A 399 -28.08 -26.69 23.61
C VAL A 399 -26.72 -26.01 23.58
N PRO A 400 -25.78 -26.43 22.75
CA PRO A 400 -24.52 -25.72 22.61
C PRO A 400 -24.77 -24.26 22.23
N HIS A 401 -24.16 -23.34 23.00
CA HIS A 401 -24.19 -21.92 22.67
C HIS A 401 -23.31 -21.71 21.42
N VAL A 402 -23.91 -21.22 20.35
CA VAL A 402 -23.21 -20.90 19.09
C VAL A 402 -23.64 -19.51 18.67
N ASP A 403 -22.67 -18.62 18.56
CA ASP A 403 -22.85 -17.32 17.97
C ASP A 403 -22.54 -17.40 16.49
N ILE A 404 -23.58 -17.23 15.67
CA ILE A 404 -23.45 -17.26 14.21
C ILE A 404 -23.45 -15.82 13.71
N PRO A 405 -22.32 -15.32 13.17
CA PRO A 405 -22.30 -14.01 12.53
C PRO A 405 -23.32 -13.93 11.41
N ILE A 406 -24.10 -12.86 11.38
CA ILE A 406 -25.02 -12.58 10.29
C ILE A 406 -24.24 -11.85 9.21
N PRO A 407 -23.86 -12.52 8.11
CA PRO A 407 -23.00 -11.90 7.10
C PRO A 407 -23.72 -10.79 6.35
N GLY A 408 -23.00 -9.72 6.06
CA GLY A 408 -23.32 -8.72 5.05
C GLY A 408 -24.61 -7.95 5.23
N THR A 409 -25.13 -7.92 6.44
CA THR A 409 -26.33 -7.12 6.66
C THR A 409 -25.98 -5.63 6.68
N PRO A 410 -26.87 -4.77 6.16
CA PRO A 410 -26.81 -3.32 6.38
C PRO A 410 -26.79 -2.94 7.86
N ALA A 411 -26.97 -3.91 8.73
CA ALA A 411 -27.02 -3.81 10.18
C ALA A 411 -25.65 -3.88 10.88
N TYR A 412 -24.52 -3.82 10.13
CA TYR A 412 -23.24 -3.50 10.75
C TYR A 412 -23.40 -2.22 11.56
N SER A 413 -23.35 -2.34 12.86
CA SER A 413 -23.29 -1.17 13.73
C SER A 413 -21.87 -0.63 13.71
N ASP A 414 -21.68 0.50 13.08
CA ASP A 414 -20.42 1.23 13.10
C ASP A 414 -20.53 2.42 14.05
N PRO A 415 -19.88 2.37 15.24
CA PRO A 415 -19.92 3.46 16.19
C PRO A 415 -19.40 4.78 15.62
N GLU A 416 -18.48 4.71 14.64
CA GLU A 416 -17.91 5.91 14.01
C GLU A 416 -18.93 6.64 13.13
N SER A 417 -19.98 5.99 12.66
CA SER A 417 -21.05 6.62 11.89
C SER A 417 -21.88 7.63 12.69
N ASN A 418 -21.75 7.61 14.00
CA ASN A 418 -22.50 8.48 14.91
C ASN A 418 -21.80 9.82 15.21
N ARG A 419 -20.63 10.04 14.65
CA ARG A 419 -19.90 11.29 14.79
C ARG A 419 -19.48 11.86 13.44
N PRO A 420 -19.40 13.21 13.32
CA PRO A 420 -18.79 13.83 12.14
C PRO A 420 -17.28 13.60 12.16
N GLY A 421 -16.66 13.55 10.98
CA GLY A 421 -15.23 13.66 10.84
C GLY A 421 -14.73 15.05 11.25
N GLU A 422 -13.55 15.09 11.81
CA GLU A 422 -12.92 16.32 12.28
C GLU A 422 -11.71 16.68 11.41
N THR A 423 -11.48 17.96 11.19
CA THR A 423 -10.22 18.45 10.67
C THR A 423 -9.23 18.54 11.82
N VAL A 424 -8.09 17.88 11.66
CA VAL A 424 -7.02 17.91 12.66
C VAL A 424 -5.79 18.60 12.11
N THR A 425 -5.01 19.21 12.99
CA THR A 425 -3.73 19.81 12.60
C THR A 425 -2.71 18.69 12.41
N ASN A 426 -2.16 18.59 11.19
CA ASN A 426 -1.14 17.59 10.87
C ASN A 426 0.28 18.17 11.02
N ASP A 427 0.41 19.48 11.15
CA ASP A 427 1.69 20.18 11.32
C ASP A 427 1.86 20.64 12.78
N HIS A 428 3.06 20.63 13.28
CA HIS A 428 3.61 21.36 14.44
C HIS A 428 3.21 20.98 15.86
N ASP A 429 2.17 20.23 16.12
CA ASP A 429 1.76 19.93 17.49
C ASP A 429 2.54 18.78 18.14
N TYR A 430 3.52 18.29 17.44
CA TYR A 430 4.53 17.39 17.97
C TYR A 430 5.61 18.20 18.71
N LYS A 431 5.33 18.53 19.98
CA LYS A 431 6.30 19.18 20.87
C LYS A 431 7.01 18.17 21.73
#